data_14b8b28224676078ae895c15fedd7c1c
#
_entry.id   14b8b28224676078ae895c15fedd7c1c
#
_cell.length_a   1.000
_cell.length_b   1.000
_cell.length_c   1.000
_cell.angle_alpha   90.00
_cell.angle_beta   90.00
_cell.angle_gamma   90.00
#
_symmetry.space_group_name_H-M   'P 1'
#
loop_
_entity.id
_entity.type
_entity.pdbx_description
1 polymer ?
#
loop_
_entity_poly.entity_id
_entity_poly.type
_entity_poly.pdbx_seq_one_letter_code
_entity_poly.pdbx_strand_id
1 'polypeptide(L)'
;MKNVTVQYATGWKDITVPDAATVLQYGTPDYPEIPLHPDPEGAVRHALENPVAMEPLADLVKPGSRVTIAFDDGFKHPLPLKTIMPILLDELNRIGVPDEDIDLVCAIGGHRKCTSFELRDLLGDEVYRRFCPFDGATSRIRNHDCIDGNVFLGTTEYGDHVEYDHAVIDADQLIYVGTIKPLGFGGYAGQGVAIGLASHRTLDSLHAYSIYKTLDVLNAEYLPEKNVYRRHKLAVHALIEKATGKRIFYVDALVGPGNGIVDVYAGHVPELEQVEYARADKQHLVDVPQFDIVISGVAYDMGYDTSDNPGCLGTLSQVLRMAQNRPLLREGGALISLAQCRGVISERRPADHEVLRLFRECFDVEELFLHRDHIASNPEYIRAYKHHYAFSPKHSIMMCGDAAHHWKLTAASIVAGNVVPGVIRENGLIPAPDFDAALKIAMRVVGKKDPKMLVLPRFSADPRPVFSVHE
;
A
#
# COMPACT_ATOMS: atom_id res chain seq x y z
N MET A 1 -27.33 -10.28 -21.04
CA MET A 1 -26.37 -10.82 -20.06
C MET A 1 -25.02 -11.00 -20.76
N LYS A 2 -23.94 -10.55 -20.15
CA LYS A 2 -22.56 -10.71 -20.66
C LYS A 2 -21.69 -11.46 -19.65
N ASN A 3 -20.74 -12.22 -20.18
CA ASN A 3 -19.75 -12.93 -19.36
C ASN A 3 -18.54 -12.02 -19.13
N VAL A 4 -18.04 -12.03 -17.89
CA VAL A 4 -16.83 -11.30 -17.48
C VAL A 4 -15.95 -12.27 -16.71
N THR A 5 -14.70 -12.39 -17.12
CA THR A 5 -13.67 -13.17 -16.40
C THR A 5 -13.05 -12.28 -15.34
N VAL A 6 -13.19 -12.66 -14.08
CA VAL A 6 -12.67 -11.90 -12.93
C VAL A 6 -11.57 -12.67 -12.21
N GLN A 7 -10.65 -11.94 -11.61
CA GLN A 7 -9.61 -12.54 -10.80
C GLN A 7 -10.22 -13.21 -9.56
N TYR A 8 -9.72 -14.39 -9.21
CA TYR A 8 -10.19 -15.17 -8.07
C TYR A 8 -9.02 -15.98 -7.49
N ALA A 9 -8.63 -15.67 -6.28
CA ALA A 9 -7.47 -16.30 -5.66
C ALA A 9 -6.22 -16.28 -6.58
N THR A 10 -5.64 -17.43 -6.89
CA THR A 10 -4.48 -17.57 -7.80
C THR A 10 -4.87 -17.71 -9.27
N GLY A 11 -6.15 -17.64 -9.62
CA GLY A 11 -6.66 -17.86 -10.96
C GLY A 11 -7.79 -16.93 -11.34
N TRP A 12 -8.67 -17.43 -12.18
CA TRP A 12 -9.76 -16.67 -12.80
C TRP A 12 -11.09 -17.39 -12.65
N LYS A 13 -12.18 -16.63 -12.67
CA LYS A 13 -13.54 -17.17 -12.61
C LYS A 13 -14.45 -16.36 -13.52
N ASP A 14 -15.27 -17.06 -14.33
CA ASP A 14 -16.28 -16.41 -15.15
C ASP A 14 -17.53 -16.13 -14.32
N ILE A 15 -18.06 -14.93 -14.49
CA ILE A 15 -19.34 -14.49 -13.94
C ILE A 15 -20.23 -13.93 -15.04
N THR A 16 -21.53 -14.01 -14.84
CA THR A 16 -22.51 -13.46 -15.78
C THR A 16 -23.21 -12.25 -15.15
N VAL A 17 -23.11 -11.10 -15.79
CA VAL A 17 -23.70 -9.84 -15.34
C VAL A 17 -24.66 -9.26 -16.39
N PRO A 18 -25.57 -8.33 -16.00
CA PRO A 18 -26.41 -7.61 -16.98
C PRO A 18 -25.57 -6.90 -18.06
N ASP A 19 -26.07 -6.81 -19.27
CA ASP A 19 -25.38 -6.13 -20.40
C ASP A 19 -25.09 -4.66 -20.05
N ALA A 20 -25.96 -4.02 -19.27
CA ALA A 20 -25.84 -2.63 -18.81
C ALA A 20 -24.78 -2.42 -17.72
N ALA A 21 -24.20 -3.48 -17.14
CA ALA A 21 -23.14 -3.32 -16.15
C ALA A 21 -21.88 -2.68 -16.78
N THR A 22 -21.31 -1.69 -16.12
CA THR A 22 -20.00 -1.13 -16.50
C THR A 22 -18.91 -2.12 -16.13
N VAL A 23 -18.01 -2.43 -17.05
CA VAL A 23 -16.83 -3.25 -16.78
C VAL A 23 -15.61 -2.37 -16.96
N LEU A 24 -14.94 -2.05 -15.87
CA LEU A 24 -13.74 -1.21 -15.89
C LEU A 24 -12.49 -2.09 -15.71
N GLN A 25 -11.70 -2.13 -16.74
CA GLN A 25 -10.45 -2.89 -16.77
C GLN A 25 -9.38 -2.06 -17.46
N TYR A 26 -8.16 -2.11 -16.93
CA TYR A 26 -7.00 -1.49 -17.57
C TYR A 26 -6.78 -2.04 -18.96
N GLY A 27 -6.45 -1.15 -19.92
CA GLY A 27 -6.31 -1.50 -21.32
C GLY A 27 -7.62 -1.44 -22.13
N THR A 28 -8.71 -0.96 -21.54
CA THR A 28 -9.98 -0.70 -22.27
C THR A 28 -10.15 0.81 -22.57
N PRO A 29 -11.06 1.20 -23.48
CA PRO A 29 -11.31 2.61 -23.78
C PRO A 29 -11.65 3.47 -22.56
N ASP A 30 -12.35 2.89 -21.57
CA ASP A 30 -12.76 3.58 -20.34
C ASP A 30 -11.62 3.66 -19.29
N TYR A 31 -10.59 2.84 -19.46
CA TYR A 31 -9.37 2.86 -18.65
C TYR A 31 -8.17 2.47 -19.53
N PRO A 32 -7.68 3.39 -20.37
CA PRO A 32 -6.69 3.10 -21.39
C PRO A 32 -5.33 2.70 -20.81
N GLU A 33 -4.65 1.82 -21.52
CA GLU A 33 -3.29 1.44 -21.20
C GLU A 33 -2.34 2.62 -21.43
N ILE A 34 -1.40 2.80 -20.50
CA ILE A 34 -0.34 3.80 -20.62
C ILE A 34 0.92 3.10 -21.11
N PRO A 35 1.54 3.63 -22.19
CA PRO A 35 2.76 3.06 -22.71
C PRO A 35 3.89 3.13 -21.67
N LEU A 36 4.67 2.06 -21.60
CA LEU A 36 5.92 2.05 -20.86
C LEU A 36 6.91 3.02 -21.47
N HIS A 37 7.83 3.51 -20.65
CA HIS A 37 8.90 4.39 -21.13
C HIS A 37 9.78 3.65 -22.18
N PRO A 38 10.02 4.23 -23.37
CA PRO A 38 10.78 3.57 -24.43
C PRO A 38 12.26 3.36 -24.07
N ASP A 39 12.79 4.18 -23.16
CA ASP A 39 14.15 4.10 -22.61
C ASP A 39 14.10 4.21 -21.07
N PRO A 40 13.79 3.13 -20.36
CA PRO A 40 13.65 3.15 -18.89
C PRO A 40 14.97 3.49 -18.19
N GLU A 41 16.12 3.09 -18.72
CA GLU A 41 17.41 3.43 -18.14
C GLU A 41 17.71 4.93 -18.29
N GLY A 42 17.43 5.49 -19.47
CA GLY A 42 17.56 6.92 -19.71
C GLY A 42 16.65 7.74 -18.80
N ALA A 43 15.43 7.25 -18.51
CA ALA A 43 14.53 7.90 -17.56
C ALA A 43 15.12 7.95 -16.15
N VAL A 44 15.73 6.86 -15.66
CA VAL A 44 16.42 6.83 -14.36
C VAL A 44 17.56 7.84 -14.33
N ARG A 45 18.45 7.83 -15.35
CA ARG A 45 19.59 8.76 -15.43
C ARG A 45 19.11 10.20 -15.42
N HIS A 46 18.10 10.50 -16.24
CA HIS A 46 17.53 11.85 -16.33
C HIS A 46 16.97 12.32 -14.98
N ALA A 47 16.26 11.46 -14.25
CA ALA A 47 15.73 11.79 -12.91
C ALA A 47 16.85 12.10 -11.90
N LEU A 48 17.93 11.30 -11.91
CA LEU A 48 19.07 11.51 -11.01
C LEU A 48 19.84 12.81 -11.34
N GLU A 49 19.92 13.18 -12.62
CA GLU A 49 20.58 14.41 -13.09
C GLU A 49 19.72 15.67 -12.86
N ASN A 50 18.39 15.52 -12.80
CA ASN A 50 17.43 16.63 -12.72
C ASN A 50 16.44 16.45 -11.56
N PRO A 51 16.90 16.33 -10.31
CA PRO A 51 16.02 16.10 -9.18
C PRO A 51 15.14 17.32 -8.87
N VAL A 52 13.91 17.05 -8.44
CA VAL A 52 12.94 18.08 -8.07
C VAL A 52 13.27 18.63 -6.68
N ALA A 53 13.39 19.94 -6.55
CA ALA A 53 13.62 20.66 -5.30
C ALA A 53 14.82 20.15 -4.45
N MET A 54 15.80 19.57 -5.11
CA MET A 54 17.02 19.06 -4.47
C MET A 54 18.20 19.13 -5.45
N GLU A 55 19.42 19.18 -4.93
CA GLU A 55 20.64 19.14 -5.72
C GLU A 55 20.88 17.73 -6.29
N PRO A 56 21.56 17.58 -7.44
CA PRO A 56 22.00 16.29 -7.94
C PRO A 56 22.89 15.55 -6.94
N LEU A 57 22.89 14.20 -6.99
CA LEU A 57 23.68 13.39 -6.06
C LEU A 57 25.17 13.79 -6.02
N ALA A 58 25.74 14.21 -7.15
CA ALA A 58 27.13 14.66 -7.22
C ALA A 58 27.45 15.88 -6.34
N ASP A 59 26.45 16.67 -5.98
CA ASP A 59 26.59 17.83 -5.10
C ASP A 59 26.27 17.50 -3.62
N LEU A 60 25.60 16.35 -3.38
CA LEU A 60 25.19 15.91 -2.04
C LEU A 60 26.19 14.96 -1.39
N VAL A 61 26.87 14.13 -2.18
CA VAL A 61 27.83 13.14 -1.69
C VAL A 61 29.21 13.36 -2.30
N LYS A 62 30.23 12.89 -1.61
CA LYS A 62 31.64 12.99 -2.01
C LYS A 62 32.38 11.70 -1.68
N PRO A 63 33.61 11.47 -2.18
CA PRO A 63 34.42 10.34 -1.77
C PRO A 63 34.54 10.24 -0.24
N GLY A 64 34.24 9.06 0.31
CA GLY A 64 34.20 8.78 1.74
C GLY A 64 32.87 9.10 2.44
N SER A 65 31.84 9.56 1.71
CA SER A 65 30.47 9.64 2.25
C SER A 65 29.90 8.26 2.45
N ARG A 66 29.26 8.01 3.60
CA ARG A 66 28.48 6.82 3.86
C ARG A 66 27.06 7.01 3.32
N VAL A 67 26.65 6.14 2.40
CA VAL A 67 25.34 6.20 1.78
C VAL A 67 24.50 5.00 2.20
N THR A 68 23.26 5.24 2.59
CA THR A 68 22.27 4.17 2.75
C THR A 68 21.23 4.30 1.65
N ILE A 69 21.02 3.22 0.92
CA ILE A 69 19.91 3.09 -0.03
C ILE A 69 18.84 2.20 0.60
N ALA A 70 17.73 2.82 0.97
CA ALA A 70 16.54 2.09 1.40
C ALA A 70 15.62 1.86 0.21
N PHE A 71 14.94 0.72 0.15
CA PHE A 71 14.04 0.37 -0.95
C PHE A 71 12.82 -0.43 -0.47
N ASP A 72 11.69 -0.26 -1.14
CA ASP A 72 10.45 -0.98 -0.84
C ASP A 72 10.61 -2.51 -0.98
N ASP A 73 9.89 -3.26 -0.13
CA ASP A 73 9.97 -4.73 -0.02
C ASP A 73 9.33 -5.51 -1.19
N GLY A 74 8.63 -4.85 -2.08
CA GLY A 74 8.00 -5.47 -3.24
C GLY A 74 6.79 -6.38 -2.92
N PHE A 75 6.38 -6.58 -1.65
CA PHE A 75 5.27 -7.46 -1.32
C PHE A 75 3.94 -7.00 -1.89
N LYS A 76 3.73 -5.71 -1.98
CA LYS A 76 2.49 -5.16 -2.56
C LYS A 76 2.57 -4.97 -4.06
N HIS A 77 3.71 -4.54 -4.54
CA HIS A 77 3.96 -4.30 -5.95
C HIS A 77 5.47 -4.39 -6.19
N PRO A 78 5.92 -5.26 -7.10
CA PRO A 78 7.32 -5.32 -7.44
C PRO A 78 7.79 -3.96 -7.98
N LEU A 79 8.86 -3.46 -7.42
CA LEU A 79 9.55 -2.26 -7.84
C LEU A 79 10.56 -2.64 -8.93
N PRO A 80 10.78 -1.83 -9.98
CA PRO A 80 11.74 -2.12 -11.02
C PRO A 80 13.20 -1.90 -10.55
N LEU A 81 13.54 -2.47 -9.38
CA LEU A 81 14.86 -2.35 -8.75
C LEU A 81 15.99 -2.88 -9.64
N LYS A 82 15.72 -3.92 -10.43
CA LYS A 82 16.70 -4.49 -11.37
C LYS A 82 17.16 -3.49 -12.43
N THR A 83 16.36 -2.44 -12.70
CA THR A 83 16.73 -1.35 -13.61
C THR A 83 17.30 -0.16 -12.82
N ILE A 84 16.68 0.22 -11.71
CA ILE A 84 17.05 1.44 -10.98
C ILE A 84 18.35 1.27 -10.20
N MET A 85 18.50 0.15 -9.47
CA MET A 85 19.62 -0.03 -8.55
C MET A 85 21.00 -0.05 -9.23
N PRO A 86 21.22 -0.77 -10.34
CA PRO A 86 22.53 -0.73 -11.02
C PRO A 86 22.92 0.70 -11.43
N ILE A 87 21.99 1.46 -11.99
CA ILE A 87 22.23 2.83 -12.46
C ILE A 87 22.55 3.76 -11.29
N LEU A 88 21.80 3.67 -10.20
CA LEU A 88 22.04 4.47 -9.00
C LEU A 88 23.40 4.16 -8.36
N LEU A 89 23.76 2.88 -8.28
CA LEU A 89 25.04 2.43 -7.74
C LEU A 89 26.22 2.88 -8.61
N ASP A 90 26.07 2.76 -9.94
CA ASP A 90 27.10 3.21 -10.88
C ASP A 90 27.28 4.74 -10.81
N GLU A 91 26.20 5.49 -10.62
CA GLU A 91 26.29 6.94 -10.42
C GLU A 91 27.03 7.29 -9.13
N LEU A 92 26.73 6.62 -8.01
CA LEU A 92 27.46 6.80 -6.75
C LEU A 92 28.94 6.43 -6.87
N ASN A 93 29.25 5.31 -7.53
CA ASN A 93 30.66 4.94 -7.79
C ASN A 93 31.38 5.98 -8.66
N ARG A 94 30.70 6.52 -9.68
CA ARG A 94 31.24 7.59 -10.54
C ARG A 94 31.57 8.87 -9.77
N ILE A 95 30.78 9.20 -8.77
CA ILE A 95 31.01 10.33 -7.85
C ILE A 95 32.20 10.05 -6.90
N GLY A 96 32.55 8.78 -6.69
CA GLY A 96 33.63 8.35 -5.82
C GLY A 96 33.18 7.75 -4.49
N VAL A 97 31.92 7.32 -4.38
CA VAL A 97 31.40 6.53 -3.26
C VAL A 97 31.46 5.06 -3.66
N PRO A 98 32.41 4.27 -3.16
CA PRO A 98 32.55 2.87 -3.52
C PRO A 98 31.52 2.00 -2.79
N ASP A 99 31.32 0.75 -3.27
CA ASP A 99 30.31 -0.17 -2.71
C ASP A 99 30.52 -0.44 -1.20
N GLU A 100 31.74 -0.39 -0.71
CA GLU A 100 32.05 -0.56 0.72
C GLU A 100 31.52 0.57 1.62
N ASP A 101 31.20 1.73 1.06
CA ASP A 101 30.60 2.88 1.77
C ASP A 101 29.08 2.97 1.56
N ILE A 102 28.48 1.95 0.91
CA ILE A 102 27.05 1.89 0.62
C ILE A 102 26.40 0.71 1.37
N ASP A 103 25.32 0.97 2.09
CA ASP A 103 24.46 -0.06 2.70
C ASP A 103 23.08 -0.10 2.04
N LEU A 104 22.55 -1.31 1.82
CA LEU A 104 21.23 -1.55 1.23
C LEU A 104 20.25 -2.02 2.30
N VAL A 105 19.13 -1.31 2.49
CA VAL A 105 18.12 -1.63 3.50
C VAL A 105 16.75 -1.86 2.87
N CYS A 106 16.25 -3.09 2.97
CA CYS A 106 14.87 -3.39 2.59
C CYS A 106 13.92 -2.78 3.60
N ALA A 107 13.18 -1.77 3.19
CA ALA A 107 12.31 -0.92 4.02
C ALA A 107 10.93 -1.58 4.22
N ILE A 108 10.88 -2.62 5.03
CA ILE A 108 9.69 -3.45 5.24
C ILE A 108 8.64 -2.85 6.19
N GLY A 109 8.97 -1.81 6.93
CA GLY A 109 8.09 -1.29 7.99
C GLY A 109 7.68 -2.39 8.96
N GLY A 110 6.38 -2.60 9.12
CA GLY A 110 5.82 -3.68 9.94
C GLY A 110 5.56 -5.00 9.20
N HIS A 111 6.05 -5.17 7.97
CA HIS A 111 5.92 -6.43 7.24
C HIS A 111 6.89 -7.51 7.79
N ARG A 112 6.73 -8.75 7.34
CA ARG A 112 7.72 -9.79 7.62
C ARG A 112 9.04 -9.50 6.90
N LYS A 113 10.13 -10.02 7.44
CA LYS A 113 11.44 -9.92 6.77
C LYS A 113 11.43 -10.67 5.44
N CYS A 114 12.03 -10.08 4.43
CA CYS A 114 12.33 -10.75 3.17
C CYS A 114 13.39 -11.81 3.40
N THR A 115 13.23 -12.97 2.78
CA THR A 115 14.27 -13.99 2.72
C THR A 115 15.40 -13.56 1.79
N SER A 116 16.57 -14.18 1.91
CA SER A 116 17.70 -13.94 0.98
C SER A 116 17.32 -14.19 -0.48
N PHE A 117 16.46 -15.18 -0.73
CA PHE A 117 15.96 -15.47 -2.06
C PHE A 117 15.08 -14.32 -2.60
N GLU A 118 14.17 -13.78 -1.77
CA GLU A 118 13.32 -12.65 -2.14
C GLU A 118 14.14 -11.37 -2.37
N LEU A 119 15.13 -11.09 -1.51
CA LEU A 119 16.04 -9.95 -1.71
C LEU A 119 16.83 -10.07 -3.01
N ARG A 120 17.30 -11.29 -3.33
CA ARG A 120 18.01 -11.55 -4.59
C ARG A 120 17.09 -11.40 -5.79
N ASP A 121 15.84 -11.85 -5.69
CA ASP A 121 14.87 -11.67 -6.77
C ASP A 121 14.50 -10.20 -6.98
N LEU A 122 14.38 -9.41 -5.92
CA LEU A 122 14.10 -7.98 -5.98
C LEU A 122 15.24 -7.19 -6.63
N LEU A 123 16.46 -7.39 -6.14
CA LEU A 123 17.66 -6.61 -6.54
C LEU A 123 18.29 -7.10 -7.85
N GLY A 124 18.03 -8.35 -8.21
CA GLY A 124 18.75 -9.04 -9.29
C GLY A 124 20.09 -9.64 -8.82
N ASP A 125 20.59 -10.60 -9.58
CA ASP A 125 21.81 -11.37 -9.25
C ASP A 125 23.05 -10.49 -9.15
N GLU A 126 23.17 -9.50 -10.00
CA GLU A 126 24.33 -8.62 -10.08
C GLU A 126 24.46 -7.79 -8.79
N VAL A 127 23.45 -6.98 -8.47
CA VAL A 127 23.45 -6.13 -7.28
C VAL A 127 23.52 -6.98 -6.02
N TYR A 128 22.75 -8.08 -5.96
CA TYR A 128 22.78 -8.94 -4.78
C TYR A 128 24.20 -9.48 -4.49
N ARG A 129 24.96 -9.93 -5.51
CA ARG A 129 26.33 -10.44 -5.32
C ARG A 129 27.34 -9.36 -4.96
N ARG A 130 27.16 -8.12 -5.43
CA ARG A 130 28.03 -6.99 -5.05
C ARG A 130 27.97 -6.73 -3.54
N PHE A 131 26.77 -6.84 -2.94
CA PHE A 131 26.50 -6.49 -1.54
C PHE A 131 26.32 -7.69 -0.60
N CYS A 132 26.26 -8.90 -1.11
CA CYS A 132 26.21 -10.14 -0.33
C CYS A 132 27.13 -11.20 -0.94
N PRO A 133 28.46 -11.05 -0.78
CA PRO A 133 29.44 -11.98 -1.34
C PRO A 133 29.36 -13.35 -0.66
N PHE A 134 29.64 -14.41 -1.43
CA PHE A 134 29.55 -15.80 -0.96
C PHE A 134 30.69 -16.24 -0.06
N ASP A 135 31.74 -15.45 0.11
CA ASP A 135 32.96 -15.77 0.87
C ASP A 135 32.83 -15.60 2.39
N GLY A 136 31.63 -15.35 2.89
CA GLY A 136 31.37 -15.10 4.31
C GLY A 136 31.69 -13.70 4.78
N ALA A 137 32.05 -12.79 3.87
CA ALA A 137 32.15 -11.37 4.19
C ALA A 137 30.80 -10.82 4.66
N THR A 138 30.83 -9.76 5.42
CA THR A 138 29.63 -9.14 5.99
C THR A 138 28.69 -8.69 4.87
N SER A 139 27.46 -9.20 4.86
CA SER A 139 26.41 -8.70 3.95
C SER A 139 26.10 -7.24 4.25
N ARG A 140 26.05 -6.43 3.19
CA ARG A 140 25.58 -5.03 3.25
C ARG A 140 24.14 -4.88 2.82
N ILE A 141 23.42 -6.01 2.68
CA ILE A 141 21.98 -6.05 2.45
C ILE A 141 21.31 -6.54 3.72
N ARG A 142 20.39 -5.77 4.26
CA ARG A 142 19.61 -6.18 5.42
C ARG A 142 18.13 -5.79 5.28
N ASN A 143 17.28 -6.46 6.03
CA ASN A 143 15.93 -5.98 6.28
C ASN A 143 15.96 -4.95 7.40
N HIS A 144 15.11 -3.93 7.30
CA HIS A 144 14.72 -3.13 8.45
C HIS A 144 14.08 -4.03 9.53
N ASP A 145 14.21 -3.63 10.80
CA ASP A 145 13.52 -4.26 11.93
C ASP A 145 12.78 -3.21 12.74
N CYS A 146 11.44 -3.24 12.67
CA CYS A 146 10.63 -2.24 13.38
C CYS A 146 10.66 -2.41 14.91
N ILE A 147 11.26 -3.49 15.44
CA ILE A 147 11.35 -3.78 16.88
C ILE A 147 12.71 -3.33 17.42
N ASP A 148 13.79 -3.72 16.74
CA ASP A 148 15.16 -3.50 17.20
C ASP A 148 15.93 -2.54 16.28
N GLY A 149 16.95 -1.88 16.82
CA GLY A 149 17.86 -1.02 16.06
C GLY A 149 17.28 0.33 15.65
N ASN A 150 16.25 0.80 16.37
CA ASN A 150 15.59 2.08 16.09
C ASN A 150 16.03 3.15 17.10
N VAL A 151 16.08 4.40 16.64
CA VAL A 151 16.48 5.56 17.41
C VAL A 151 15.32 6.55 17.51
N PHE A 152 15.00 6.97 18.74
CA PHE A 152 13.96 7.97 18.98
C PHE A 152 14.49 9.37 18.61
N LEU A 153 13.78 10.07 17.76
CA LEU A 153 14.14 11.39 17.24
C LEU A 153 13.30 12.52 17.86
N GLY A 154 12.14 12.21 18.40
CA GLY A 154 11.25 13.20 19.01
C GLY A 154 9.78 12.91 18.81
N THR A 155 8.97 13.94 19.01
CA THR A 155 7.51 13.88 18.84
C THR A 155 7.07 15.05 17.95
N THR A 156 6.18 14.80 16.98
CA THR A 156 5.62 15.85 16.11
C THR A 156 4.69 16.79 16.88
N GLU A 157 4.35 17.92 16.29
CA GLU A 157 3.30 18.81 16.82
C GLU A 157 1.93 18.15 16.96
N TYR A 158 1.69 17.06 16.27
CA TYR A 158 0.46 16.26 16.35
C TYR A 158 0.52 15.14 17.40
N GLY A 159 1.67 14.98 18.06
CA GLY A 159 1.88 13.94 19.08
C GLY A 159 2.38 12.60 18.54
N ASP A 160 2.76 12.52 17.27
CA ASP A 160 3.29 11.27 16.70
C ASP A 160 4.66 10.96 17.28
N HIS A 161 4.86 9.72 17.69
CA HIS A 161 6.16 9.20 18.12
C HIS A 161 7.05 8.98 16.88
N VAL A 162 8.24 9.58 16.88
CA VAL A 162 9.17 9.52 15.74
C VAL A 162 10.42 8.75 16.14
N GLU A 163 10.48 7.49 15.75
CA GLU A 163 11.55 6.55 16.05
C GLU A 163 11.83 5.69 14.80
N TYR A 164 13.08 5.72 14.33
CA TYR A 164 13.45 5.20 13.04
C TYR A 164 14.71 4.35 13.09
N ASP A 165 14.87 3.49 12.08
CA ASP A 165 16.07 2.71 11.83
C ASP A 165 17.32 3.59 11.93
N HIS A 166 18.36 3.11 12.60
CA HIS A 166 19.61 3.84 12.81
C HIS A 166 20.27 4.29 11.49
N ALA A 167 20.01 3.60 10.37
CA ALA A 167 20.51 3.99 9.05
C ALA A 167 20.08 5.42 8.65
N VAL A 168 18.91 5.88 9.14
CA VAL A 168 18.45 7.26 8.90
C VAL A 168 19.39 8.30 9.53
N ILE A 169 20.06 7.93 10.65
CA ILE A 169 20.96 8.80 11.39
C ILE A 169 22.41 8.63 10.94
N ASP A 170 22.83 7.37 10.74
CA ASP A 170 24.23 7.03 10.52
C ASP A 170 24.73 7.38 9.13
N ALA A 171 23.87 7.34 8.10
CA ALA A 171 24.25 7.71 6.75
C ALA A 171 24.54 9.21 6.61
N ASP A 172 25.55 9.58 5.83
CA ASP A 172 25.78 10.97 5.42
C ASP A 172 24.71 11.40 4.40
N GLN A 173 24.25 10.45 3.57
CA GLN A 173 23.08 10.60 2.70
C GLN A 173 22.19 9.37 2.73
N LEU A 174 20.91 9.58 3.01
CA LEU A 174 19.87 8.56 2.84
C LEU A 174 19.19 8.75 1.47
N ILE A 175 19.16 7.69 0.68
CA ILE A 175 18.42 7.60 -0.58
C ILE A 175 17.29 6.60 -0.38
N TYR A 176 16.08 6.94 -0.79
CA TYR A 176 14.93 6.03 -0.74
C TYR A 176 14.43 5.73 -2.14
N VAL A 177 14.38 4.45 -2.51
CA VAL A 177 13.86 3.99 -3.81
C VAL A 177 12.47 3.40 -3.60
N GLY A 178 11.46 4.06 -4.15
CA GLY A 178 10.06 3.74 -3.97
C GLY A 178 9.25 3.62 -5.26
N THR A 179 7.96 3.36 -5.11
CA THR A 179 6.99 3.33 -6.22
C THR A 179 5.87 4.33 -6.01
N ILE A 180 5.47 4.97 -7.09
CA ILE A 180 4.23 5.76 -7.17
C ILE A 180 3.11 4.80 -7.57
N LYS A 181 2.17 4.57 -6.66
CA LYS A 181 1.03 3.69 -6.88
C LYS A 181 -0.17 4.13 -6.06
N PRO A 182 -1.42 3.90 -6.53
CA PRO A 182 -2.59 4.22 -5.75
C PRO A 182 -2.66 3.47 -4.44
N LEU A 183 -2.91 4.20 -3.36
CA LEU A 183 -3.13 3.68 -2.02
C LEU A 183 -4.52 4.08 -1.53
N GLY A 184 -5.16 3.19 -0.78
CA GLY A 184 -6.47 3.45 -0.19
C GLY A 184 -6.47 4.44 0.98
N PHE A 185 -5.38 5.17 1.19
CA PHE A 185 -5.27 6.25 2.16
C PHE A 185 -4.06 7.14 1.83
N GLY A 186 -4.33 8.41 1.55
CA GLY A 186 -3.30 9.36 1.16
C GLY A 186 -2.97 9.37 -0.32
N GLY A 187 -3.87 8.91 -1.18
CA GLY A 187 -3.77 9.00 -2.63
C GLY A 187 -2.78 8.02 -3.25
N TYR A 188 -1.51 8.40 -3.30
CA TYR A 188 -0.44 7.58 -3.85
C TYR A 188 0.62 7.23 -2.81
N ALA A 189 1.39 6.17 -3.06
CA ALA A 189 2.60 5.89 -2.33
C ALA A 189 3.60 7.03 -2.53
N GLY A 190 4.34 7.35 -1.51
CA GLY A 190 5.36 8.38 -1.46
C GLY A 190 5.82 8.53 -0.01
N GLN A 191 6.92 9.26 0.22
CA GLN A 191 7.54 9.36 1.55
C GLN A 191 7.74 7.98 2.18
N GLY A 192 8.31 7.05 1.43
CA GLY A 192 8.44 5.66 1.86
C GLY A 192 9.18 5.49 3.18
N VAL A 193 10.12 6.37 3.50
CA VAL A 193 10.83 6.40 4.78
C VAL A 193 9.85 6.47 5.96
N ALA A 194 8.78 7.27 5.87
CA ALA A 194 7.85 7.48 6.97
C ALA A 194 7.18 6.19 7.50
N ILE A 195 7.11 5.16 6.65
CA ILE A 195 6.56 3.85 7.01
C ILE A 195 7.62 2.74 6.94
N GLY A 196 8.44 2.74 5.89
CA GLY A 196 9.33 1.64 5.56
C GLY A 196 10.49 1.44 6.53
N LEU A 197 10.97 2.50 7.17
CA LEU A 197 12.06 2.48 8.16
C LEU A 197 11.57 2.84 9.58
N ALA A 198 10.26 2.87 9.80
CA ALA A 198 9.66 3.26 11.07
C ALA A 198 9.67 2.13 12.10
N SER A 199 9.93 2.47 13.37
CA SER A 199 9.72 1.54 14.49
C SER A 199 8.25 1.17 14.65
N HIS A 200 7.99 0.09 15.38
CA HIS A 200 6.62 -0.31 15.72
C HIS A 200 5.84 0.81 16.44
N ARG A 201 6.50 1.64 17.25
CA ARG A 201 5.88 2.78 17.96
C ARG A 201 5.47 3.89 17.00
N THR A 202 6.33 4.22 16.03
CA THR A 202 5.98 5.19 14.99
C THR A 202 4.86 4.64 14.11
N LEU A 203 4.91 3.35 13.76
CA LEU A 203 3.84 2.70 13.01
C LEU A 203 2.51 2.73 13.77
N ASP A 204 2.52 2.51 15.09
CA ASP A 204 1.33 2.64 15.94
C ASP A 204 0.77 4.06 15.93
N SER A 205 1.63 5.07 16.10
CA SER A 205 1.25 6.49 16.02
C SER A 205 0.58 6.83 14.70
N LEU A 206 1.20 6.49 13.57
CA LEU A 206 0.70 6.81 12.23
C LEU A 206 -0.53 5.98 11.83
N HIS A 207 -0.80 4.88 12.52
CA HIS A 207 -1.96 4.01 12.30
C HIS A 207 -2.94 4.07 13.47
N ALA A 208 -2.86 5.11 14.30
CA ALA A 208 -3.70 5.26 15.47
C ALA A 208 -5.16 5.52 15.11
N TYR A 209 -6.05 5.06 15.99
CA TYR A 209 -7.48 5.35 15.89
C TYR A 209 -7.78 6.85 15.80
N SER A 210 -7.02 7.69 16.51
CA SER A 210 -7.15 9.14 16.49
C SER A 210 -6.94 9.76 15.11
N ILE A 211 -6.06 9.19 14.30
CA ILE A 211 -5.86 9.61 12.91
C ILE A 211 -6.98 9.09 12.04
N TYR A 212 -7.25 7.79 12.12
CA TYR A 212 -8.18 7.14 11.20
C TYR A 212 -9.63 7.57 11.36
N LYS A 213 -10.08 7.87 12.59
CA LYS A 213 -11.43 8.40 12.82
C LYS A 213 -11.67 9.78 12.21
N THR A 214 -10.59 10.49 11.86
CA THR A 214 -10.68 11.82 11.24
C THR A 214 -10.44 11.78 9.73
N LEU A 215 -10.07 10.62 9.16
CA LEU A 215 -9.98 10.46 7.72
C LEU A 215 -11.38 10.59 7.12
N ASP A 216 -11.51 11.41 6.10
CA ASP A 216 -12.73 11.48 5.31
C ASP A 216 -12.93 10.19 4.49
N VAL A 217 -14.14 9.97 4.02
CA VAL A 217 -14.52 8.91 3.08
C VAL A 217 -13.67 8.87 1.82
N LEU A 218 -13.05 9.98 1.48
CA LEU A 218 -12.26 10.17 0.26
C LEU A 218 -10.78 9.86 0.53
N ASN A 219 -10.50 8.62 0.84
CA ASN A 219 -9.16 8.19 1.26
C ASN A 219 -8.10 8.25 0.14
N ALA A 220 -8.50 8.35 -1.13
CA ALA A 220 -7.58 8.57 -2.24
C ALA A 220 -7.19 10.05 -2.43
N GLU A 221 -7.73 10.97 -1.63
CA GLU A 221 -7.29 12.35 -1.59
C GLU A 221 -5.87 12.43 -0.98
N TYR A 222 -4.98 13.15 -1.65
CA TYR A 222 -3.58 13.26 -1.23
C TYR A 222 -3.15 14.66 -0.79
N LEU A 223 -4.00 15.68 -0.94
CA LEU A 223 -3.69 17.02 -0.49
C LEU A 223 -3.65 17.07 1.05
N PRO A 224 -2.56 17.53 1.67
CA PRO A 224 -2.42 17.47 3.13
C PRO A 224 -3.50 18.25 3.90
N GLU A 225 -4.03 19.32 3.32
CA GLU A 225 -5.13 20.10 3.89
C GLU A 225 -6.44 19.31 3.95
N LYS A 226 -6.60 18.30 3.09
CA LYS A 226 -7.78 17.45 3.02
C LYS A 226 -7.59 16.07 3.64
N ASN A 227 -6.34 15.63 3.80
CA ASN A 227 -6.03 14.30 4.31
C ASN A 227 -5.12 14.37 5.55
N VAL A 228 -5.69 14.03 6.70
CA VAL A 228 -5.00 14.06 8.01
C VAL A 228 -3.79 13.12 8.03
N TYR A 229 -3.90 11.94 7.45
CA TYR A 229 -2.80 10.98 7.38
C TYR A 229 -1.58 11.56 6.62
N ARG A 230 -1.82 12.26 5.52
CA ARG A 230 -0.75 12.95 4.77
C ARG A 230 -0.07 14.03 5.60
N ARG A 231 -0.83 14.82 6.37
CA ARG A 231 -0.26 15.84 7.28
C ARG A 231 0.66 15.24 8.33
N HIS A 232 0.24 14.14 8.96
CA HIS A 232 1.05 13.44 9.94
C HIS A 232 2.34 12.88 9.32
N LYS A 233 2.26 12.28 8.14
CA LYS A 233 3.45 11.81 7.41
C LYS A 233 4.43 12.93 7.11
N LEU A 234 3.94 14.10 6.63
CA LEU A 234 4.79 15.26 6.36
C LEU A 234 5.44 15.80 7.63
N ALA A 235 4.71 15.87 8.75
CA ALA A 235 5.27 16.31 10.02
C ALA A 235 6.36 15.36 10.55
N VAL A 236 6.16 14.07 10.40
CA VAL A 236 7.16 13.05 10.73
C VAL A 236 8.39 13.20 9.86
N HIS A 237 8.23 13.35 8.54
CA HIS A 237 9.34 13.56 7.62
C HIS A 237 10.15 14.83 7.98
N ALA A 238 9.47 15.95 8.20
CA ALA A 238 10.12 17.20 8.60
C ALA A 238 10.88 17.07 9.93
N LEU A 239 10.35 16.28 10.88
CA LEU A 239 11.05 16.03 12.14
C LEU A 239 12.32 15.18 11.94
N ILE A 240 12.28 14.15 11.08
CA ILE A 240 13.45 13.34 10.73
C ILE A 240 14.56 14.24 10.19
N GLU A 241 14.26 15.07 9.20
CA GLU A 241 15.25 15.96 8.58
C GLU A 241 15.78 17.01 9.56
N LYS A 242 14.92 17.57 10.39
CA LYS A 242 15.32 18.49 11.46
C LYS A 242 16.25 17.83 12.48
N ALA A 243 15.96 16.60 12.87
CA ALA A 243 16.74 15.87 13.86
C ALA A 243 18.11 15.43 13.32
N THR A 244 18.17 15.05 12.05
CA THR A 244 19.40 14.57 11.40
C THR A 244 20.22 15.69 10.77
N GLY A 245 19.60 16.83 10.47
CA GLY A 245 20.19 17.91 9.68
C GLY A 245 20.43 17.55 8.20
N LYS A 246 19.79 16.49 7.72
CA LYS A 246 19.99 15.92 6.38
C LYS A 246 18.67 15.82 5.64
N ARG A 247 18.68 16.10 4.33
CA ARG A 247 17.55 15.90 3.44
C ARG A 247 17.58 14.51 2.85
N ILE A 248 16.42 13.89 2.74
CA ILE A 248 16.29 12.55 2.17
C ILE A 248 16.14 12.68 0.64
N PHE A 249 16.94 11.93 -0.11
CA PHE A 249 16.84 11.87 -1.57
C PHE A 249 15.93 10.73 -1.98
N TYR A 250 14.82 11.03 -2.64
CA TYR A 250 13.88 10.04 -3.14
C TYR A 250 14.12 9.72 -4.60
N VAL A 251 13.91 8.45 -4.99
CA VAL A 251 13.86 7.98 -6.38
C VAL A 251 12.60 7.13 -6.51
N ASP A 252 11.57 7.69 -7.09
CA ASP A 252 10.25 7.08 -7.16
C ASP A 252 9.88 6.73 -8.61
N ALA A 253 9.48 5.47 -8.85
CA ALA A 253 9.08 4.99 -10.16
C ALA A 253 7.57 4.89 -10.29
N LEU A 254 7.01 5.48 -11.34
CA LEU A 254 5.65 5.22 -11.78
C LEU A 254 5.66 3.96 -12.64
N VAL A 255 4.95 2.93 -12.18
CA VAL A 255 4.96 1.61 -12.81
C VAL A 255 3.67 1.31 -13.56
N GLY A 256 3.81 0.60 -14.65
CA GLY A 256 2.73 0.10 -15.50
C GLY A 256 2.62 -1.43 -15.48
N PRO A 257 1.99 -2.02 -16.50
CA PRO A 257 1.83 -3.46 -16.62
C PRO A 257 3.16 -4.20 -16.55
N GLY A 258 3.14 -5.37 -15.92
CA GLY A 258 4.34 -6.22 -15.77
C GLY A 258 5.47 -5.56 -14.97
N ASN A 259 5.14 -4.53 -14.18
CA ASN A 259 6.09 -3.71 -13.41
C ASN A 259 7.12 -2.95 -14.27
N GLY A 260 6.77 -2.71 -15.53
CA GLY A 260 7.57 -1.86 -16.40
C GLY A 260 7.53 -0.40 -15.96
N ILE A 261 8.61 0.34 -16.19
CA ILE A 261 8.71 1.76 -15.89
C ILE A 261 7.86 2.56 -16.88
N VAL A 262 6.97 3.39 -16.35
CA VAL A 262 6.26 4.42 -17.12
C VAL A 262 7.01 5.75 -17.04
N ASP A 263 7.48 6.09 -15.84
CA ASP A 263 8.26 7.30 -15.58
C ASP A 263 9.09 7.14 -14.30
N VAL A 264 10.11 7.96 -14.12
CA VAL A 264 10.92 7.99 -12.90
C VAL A 264 11.10 9.44 -12.46
N TYR A 265 11.00 9.66 -11.17
CA TYR A 265 11.22 10.96 -10.55
C TYR A 265 12.26 10.83 -9.44
N ALA A 266 13.05 11.88 -9.24
CA ALA A 266 13.94 11.96 -8.09
C ALA A 266 13.85 13.35 -7.47
N GLY A 267 14.20 13.47 -6.19
CA GLY A 267 14.22 14.74 -5.50
C GLY A 267 13.78 14.69 -4.06
N HIS A 268 13.26 15.81 -3.60
CA HIS A 268 12.86 16.03 -2.22
C HIS A 268 11.35 16.25 -2.06
N VAL A 269 10.75 15.67 -1.04
CA VAL A 269 9.34 15.91 -0.68
C VAL A 269 9.21 17.18 0.18
N PRO A 270 8.08 17.93 0.12
CA PRO A 270 6.82 17.57 -0.56
C PRO A 270 6.75 17.95 -2.04
N GLU A 271 7.71 18.68 -2.59
CA GLU A 271 7.64 19.20 -3.96
C GLU A 271 7.67 18.07 -5.01
N LEU A 272 8.46 17.02 -4.76
CA LEU A 272 8.50 15.83 -5.61
C LEU A 272 7.11 15.22 -5.77
N GLU A 273 6.38 15.05 -4.66
CA GLU A 273 5.04 14.46 -4.67
C GLU A 273 4.01 15.26 -5.48
N GLN A 274 4.15 16.58 -5.53
CA GLN A 274 3.26 17.41 -6.36
C GLN A 274 3.44 17.11 -7.86
N VAL A 275 4.67 16.85 -8.28
CA VAL A 275 4.98 16.53 -9.69
C VAL A 275 4.55 15.11 -10.04
N GLU A 276 4.97 14.14 -9.24
CA GLU A 276 4.73 12.73 -9.51
C GLU A 276 3.26 12.33 -9.36
N TYR A 277 2.53 12.90 -8.39
CA TYR A 277 1.10 12.60 -8.20
C TYR A 277 0.24 13.23 -9.29
N ALA A 278 0.57 14.43 -9.75
CA ALA A 278 -0.09 15.02 -10.92
C ALA A 278 0.13 14.18 -12.19
N ARG A 279 1.26 13.49 -12.30
CA ARG A 279 1.52 12.54 -13.39
C ARG A 279 0.78 11.23 -13.17
N ALA A 280 0.74 10.74 -11.93
CA ALA A 280 0.00 9.52 -11.57
C ALA A 280 -1.51 9.67 -11.78
N ASP A 281 -2.09 10.84 -11.48
CA ASP A 281 -3.50 11.14 -11.78
C ASP A 281 -3.83 10.93 -13.27
N LYS A 282 -2.96 11.35 -14.17
CA LYS A 282 -3.15 11.12 -15.62
C LYS A 282 -3.18 9.64 -16.01
N GLN A 283 -2.61 8.77 -15.18
CA GLN A 283 -2.57 7.33 -15.39
C GLN A 283 -3.72 6.61 -14.71
N HIS A 284 -4.07 7.01 -13.50
CA HIS A 284 -4.91 6.23 -12.61
C HIS A 284 -6.30 6.82 -12.42
N LEU A 285 -6.48 8.14 -12.65
CA LEU A 285 -7.76 8.78 -12.40
C LEU A 285 -8.76 8.45 -13.50
N VAL A 286 -9.89 7.88 -13.10
CA VAL A 286 -10.97 7.47 -13.99
C VAL A 286 -12.28 8.11 -13.53
N ASP A 287 -12.94 8.82 -14.45
CA ASP A 287 -14.25 9.42 -14.18
C ASP A 287 -15.35 8.38 -14.27
N VAL A 288 -16.12 8.24 -13.21
CA VAL A 288 -17.22 7.26 -13.12
C VAL A 288 -18.42 7.84 -12.39
N PRO A 289 -19.66 7.40 -12.67
CA PRO A 289 -20.82 7.72 -11.84
C PRO A 289 -20.79 6.94 -10.54
N GLN A 290 -21.65 7.30 -9.58
CA GLN A 290 -21.94 6.43 -8.44
C GLN A 290 -22.68 5.16 -8.89
N PHE A 291 -22.37 4.05 -8.21
CA PHE A 291 -22.96 2.74 -8.47
C PHE A 291 -23.83 2.27 -7.30
N ASP A 292 -24.79 1.42 -7.59
CA ASP A 292 -25.61 0.74 -6.60
C ASP A 292 -24.97 -0.58 -6.16
N ILE A 293 -24.25 -1.26 -7.08
CA ILE A 293 -23.53 -2.51 -6.81
C ILE A 293 -22.13 -2.41 -7.42
N VAL A 294 -21.11 -2.70 -6.61
CA VAL A 294 -19.72 -2.84 -7.06
C VAL A 294 -19.32 -4.31 -6.93
N ILE A 295 -18.71 -4.87 -7.96
CA ILE A 295 -18.26 -6.25 -8.04
C ILE A 295 -16.76 -6.25 -8.28
N SER A 296 -15.99 -6.91 -7.42
CA SER A 296 -14.53 -6.98 -7.54
C SER A 296 -14.02 -8.42 -7.42
N GLY A 297 -13.11 -8.79 -8.28
CA GLY A 297 -12.29 -9.98 -8.12
C GLY A 297 -11.15 -9.71 -7.13
N VAL A 298 -10.83 -10.71 -6.28
CA VAL A 298 -9.77 -10.60 -5.27
C VAL A 298 -8.69 -11.63 -5.52
N ALA A 299 -7.47 -11.13 -5.75
CA ALA A 299 -6.29 -11.96 -5.86
C ALA A 299 -5.88 -12.55 -4.50
N TYR A 300 -5.16 -13.65 -4.58
CA TYR A 300 -4.48 -14.22 -3.44
C TYR A 300 -3.28 -13.34 -3.07
N ASP A 301 -3.33 -12.74 -1.88
CA ASP A 301 -2.24 -11.88 -1.40
C ASP A 301 -1.16 -12.72 -0.69
N MET A 302 -0.18 -13.15 -1.47
CA MET A 302 0.94 -13.96 -0.95
C MET A 302 1.97 -13.15 -0.16
N GLY A 303 2.06 -11.85 -0.42
CA GLY A 303 3.08 -10.99 0.19
C GLY A 303 2.94 -10.84 1.70
N TYR A 304 1.71 -10.86 2.19
CA TYR A 304 1.42 -10.71 3.62
C TYR A 304 1.25 -12.04 4.38
N ASP A 305 1.32 -13.17 3.72
CA ASP A 305 0.97 -14.48 4.30
C ASP A 305 -0.48 -14.50 4.89
N THR A 306 -1.37 -13.65 4.36
CA THR A 306 -2.73 -13.47 4.90
C THR A 306 -3.83 -13.97 3.98
N SER A 307 -3.47 -14.54 2.91
CA SER A 307 -4.27 -14.81 1.71
C SER A 307 -5.48 -15.70 1.90
N ASP A 308 -5.60 -16.40 3.00
CA ASP A 308 -6.71 -17.31 3.26
C ASP A 308 -7.39 -17.05 4.61
N ASN A 309 -7.03 -15.95 5.26
CA ASN A 309 -7.62 -15.51 6.51
C ASN A 309 -8.43 -14.21 6.31
N PRO A 310 -9.09 -13.69 7.34
CA PRO A 310 -9.83 -12.43 7.25
C PRO A 310 -9.04 -11.22 6.80
N GLY A 311 -7.70 -11.24 6.90
CA GLY A 311 -6.83 -10.17 6.39
C GLY A 311 -6.88 -10.02 4.87
N CYS A 312 -7.15 -11.08 4.11
CA CYS A 312 -7.38 -10.99 2.66
C CYS A 312 -8.58 -10.10 2.34
N LEU A 313 -9.54 -10.01 3.25
CA LEU A 313 -10.72 -9.18 3.13
C LEU A 313 -10.38 -7.68 3.12
N GLY A 314 -9.20 -7.31 3.56
CA GLY A 314 -8.70 -5.95 3.44
C GLY A 314 -8.55 -5.47 2.01
N THR A 315 -8.23 -6.37 1.09
CA THR A 315 -8.21 -6.04 -0.34
C THR A 315 -9.60 -5.61 -0.83
N LEU A 316 -10.67 -6.15 -0.24
CA LEU A 316 -12.05 -5.80 -0.56
C LEU A 316 -12.38 -4.35 -0.24
N SER A 317 -11.90 -3.88 0.89
CA SER A 317 -12.14 -2.51 1.34
C SER A 317 -11.41 -1.46 0.49
N GLN A 318 -10.30 -1.83 -0.12
CA GLN A 318 -9.52 -0.91 -0.94
C GLN A 318 -10.28 -0.37 -2.14
N VAL A 319 -11.19 -1.15 -2.71
CA VAL A 319 -12.03 -0.72 -3.85
C VAL A 319 -12.79 0.55 -3.51
N LEU A 320 -13.45 0.57 -2.36
CA LEU A 320 -14.28 1.71 -1.96
C LEU A 320 -13.46 2.94 -1.52
N ARG A 321 -12.19 2.73 -1.15
CA ARG A 321 -11.28 3.78 -0.71
C ARG A 321 -10.56 4.51 -1.84
N MET A 322 -10.67 4.03 -3.07
CA MET A 322 -10.01 4.65 -4.22
C MET A 322 -10.78 5.84 -4.81
N ALA A 323 -11.68 6.45 -4.05
CA ALA A 323 -12.43 7.63 -4.46
C ALA A 323 -11.83 8.92 -3.88
N GLN A 324 -11.77 10.00 -4.69
CA GLN A 324 -11.20 11.29 -4.29
C GLN A 324 -12.25 12.35 -3.87
N ASN A 325 -13.38 12.37 -4.52
CA ASN A 325 -14.33 13.49 -4.39
C ASN A 325 -15.72 13.08 -3.88
N ARG A 326 -16.11 11.82 -4.06
CA ARG A 326 -17.42 11.30 -3.67
C ARG A 326 -17.35 9.77 -3.51
N PRO A 327 -18.14 9.16 -2.61
CA PRO A 327 -18.20 7.71 -2.48
C PRO A 327 -18.56 7.00 -3.78
N LEU A 328 -17.85 5.90 -4.08
CA LEU A 328 -18.10 5.09 -5.27
C LEU A 328 -19.47 4.39 -5.23
N LEU A 329 -19.86 3.89 -4.05
CA LEU A 329 -21.20 3.35 -3.80
C LEU A 329 -22.16 4.42 -3.36
N ARG A 330 -23.40 4.32 -3.84
CA ARG A 330 -24.54 5.07 -3.27
C ARG A 330 -24.90 4.52 -1.89
N GLU A 331 -25.53 5.36 -1.10
CA GLU A 331 -26.12 4.93 0.18
C GLU A 331 -27.08 3.74 -0.05
N GLY A 332 -26.96 2.73 0.79
CA GLY A 332 -27.71 1.47 0.62
C GLY A 332 -27.19 0.55 -0.49
N GLY A 333 -26.05 0.84 -1.07
CA GLY A 333 -25.41 0.02 -2.10
C GLY A 333 -24.82 -1.29 -1.56
N ALA A 334 -24.37 -2.15 -2.46
CA ALA A 334 -23.78 -3.44 -2.13
C ALA A 334 -22.41 -3.62 -2.81
N LEU A 335 -21.44 -4.16 -2.04
CA LEU A 335 -20.16 -4.64 -2.54
C LEU A 335 -20.19 -6.16 -2.62
N ILE A 336 -19.86 -6.72 -3.79
CA ILE A 336 -19.65 -8.16 -3.99
C ILE A 336 -18.17 -8.39 -4.27
N SER A 337 -17.56 -9.23 -3.47
CA SER A 337 -16.16 -9.59 -3.60
C SER A 337 -16.03 -11.09 -3.88
N LEU A 338 -15.39 -11.41 -4.99
CA LEU A 338 -15.09 -12.79 -5.34
C LEU A 338 -13.73 -13.14 -4.75
N ALA A 339 -13.74 -13.90 -3.67
CA ALA A 339 -12.54 -14.20 -2.89
C ALA A 339 -12.54 -15.62 -2.34
N GLN A 340 -11.34 -16.11 -2.06
CA GLN A 340 -11.14 -17.28 -1.21
C GLN A 340 -10.86 -16.80 0.23
N CYS A 341 -11.57 -17.34 1.21
CA CYS A 341 -11.31 -17.06 2.62
C CYS A 341 -11.77 -18.23 3.49
N ARG A 342 -10.85 -19.14 3.79
CA ARG A 342 -11.10 -20.34 4.61
C ARG A 342 -10.74 -20.14 6.07
N GLY A 343 -10.15 -19.01 6.45
CA GLY A 343 -9.74 -18.69 7.81
C GLY A 343 -8.39 -19.27 8.23
N VAL A 344 -7.56 -19.63 7.25
CA VAL A 344 -6.22 -20.15 7.54
C VAL A 344 -5.30 -18.98 7.91
N ILE A 345 -4.66 -19.07 9.06
CA ILE A 345 -3.66 -18.10 9.53
C ILE A 345 -2.28 -18.70 9.34
N SER A 346 -1.38 -17.91 8.76
CA SER A 346 -0.01 -18.35 8.51
C SER A 346 0.74 -18.64 9.81
N GLU A 347 1.42 -19.79 9.86
CA GLU A 347 2.30 -20.15 10.99
C GLU A 347 3.47 -19.16 11.18
N ARG A 348 3.80 -18.39 10.13
CA ARG A 348 4.81 -17.32 10.20
C ARG A 348 4.32 -16.08 10.94
N ARG A 349 3.03 -16.02 11.27
CA ARG A 349 2.39 -14.87 11.90
C ARG A 349 1.55 -15.28 13.11
N PRO A 350 2.16 -15.88 14.15
CA PRO A 350 1.41 -16.40 15.30
C PRO A 350 0.66 -15.30 16.07
N ALA A 351 1.15 -14.06 16.07
CA ALA A 351 0.48 -12.93 16.71
C ALA A 351 -0.87 -12.57 16.08
N ASP A 352 -1.09 -12.94 14.81
CA ASP A 352 -2.36 -12.72 14.12
C ASP A 352 -3.52 -13.48 14.82
N HIS A 353 -3.26 -14.65 15.42
CA HIS A 353 -4.26 -15.40 16.16
C HIS A 353 -4.88 -14.58 17.31
N GLU A 354 -4.03 -13.90 18.09
CA GLU A 354 -4.49 -13.10 19.23
C GLU A 354 -5.25 -11.85 18.76
N VAL A 355 -4.69 -11.12 17.81
CA VAL A 355 -5.32 -9.90 17.30
C VAL A 355 -6.66 -10.21 16.62
N LEU A 356 -6.72 -11.26 15.80
CA LEU A 356 -7.97 -11.69 15.17
C LEU A 356 -8.99 -12.24 16.20
N ARG A 357 -8.53 -12.81 17.32
CA ARG A 357 -9.40 -13.16 18.42
C ARG A 357 -10.10 -11.92 19.00
N LEU A 358 -9.33 -10.85 19.28
CA LEU A 358 -9.89 -9.58 19.75
C LEU A 358 -10.88 -9.00 18.75
N PHE A 359 -10.56 -9.04 17.44
CA PHE A 359 -11.48 -8.57 16.41
C PHE A 359 -12.80 -9.34 16.36
N ARG A 360 -12.80 -10.63 16.68
CA ARG A 360 -14.04 -11.43 16.77
C ARG A 360 -14.87 -11.07 17.99
N GLU A 361 -14.21 -10.85 19.13
CA GLU A 361 -14.84 -10.57 20.42
C GLU A 361 -15.39 -9.14 20.50
N CYS A 362 -14.74 -8.16 19.90
CA CYS A 362 -15.17 -6.77 19.89
C CYS A 362 -16.26 -6.53 18.84
N PHE A 363 -17.30 -5.81 19.22
CA PHE A 363 -18.41 -5.48 18.31
C PHE A 363 -18.00 -4.41 17.27
N ASP A 364 -17.28 -3.42 17.74
CA ASP A 364 -16.83 -2.28 16.92
C ASP A 364 -15.39 -1.85 17.25
N VAL A 365 -14.94 -0.78 16.62
CA VAL A 365 -13.60 -0.24 16.82
C VAL A 365 -13.42 0.40 18.19
N GLU A 366 -14.46 0.92 18.81
CA GLU A 366 -14.37 1.57 20.11
C GLU A 366 -14.13 0.53 21.21
N GLU A 367 -14.82 -0.63 21.14
CA GLU A 367 -14.51 -1.77 21.99
C GLU A 367 -13.09 -2.30 21.76
N LEU A 368 -12.66 -2.43 20.50
CA LEU A 368 -11.30 -2.84 20.16
C LEU A 368 -10.25 -1.88 20.75
N PHE A 369 -10.54 -0.59 20.74
CA PHE A 369 -9.66 0.42 21.29
C PHE A 369 -9.46 0.30 22.80
N LEU A 370 -10.38 -0.31 23.54
CA LEU A 370 -10.22 -0.61 24.96
C LEU A 370 -9.08 -1.63 25.22
N HIS A 371 -8.72 -2.42 24.22
CA HIS A 371 -7.63 -3.39 24.27
C HIS A 371 -6.26 -2.83 23.81
N ARG A 372 -6.15 -1.52 23.57
CA ARG A 372 -4.92 -0.88 23.05
C ARG A 372 -3.68 -1.20 23.90
N ASP A 373 -3.80 -1.19 25.24
CA ASP A 373 -2.68 -1.45 26.13
C ASP A 373 -2.20 -2.90 26.03
N HIS A 374 -3.14 -3.84 25.82
CA HIS A 374 -2.80 -5.24 25.54
C HIS A 374 -2.10 -5.39 24.20
N ILE A 375 -2.59 -4.73 23.15
CA ILE A 375 -1.94 -4.71 21.83
C ILE A 375 -0.56 -4.08 21.92
N ALA A 376 -0.43 -2.95 22.60
CA ALA A 376 0.85 -2.23 22.78
C ALA A 376 1.86 -2.98 23.64
N SER A 377 1.42 -3.97 24.44
CA SER A 377 2.31 -4.76 25.30
C SER A 377 3.29 -5.66 24.54
N ASN A 378 3.02 -5.94 23.26
CA ASN A 378 3.83 -6.81 22.42
C ASN A 378 3.98 -6.23 21.01
N PRO A 379 5.22 -5.93 20.55
CA PRO A 379 5.47 -5.40 19.21
C PRO A 379 4.87 -6.25 18.07
N GLU A 380 4.84 -7.57 18.22
CA GLU A 380 4.23 -8.44 17.22
C GLU A 380 2.69 -8.29 17.17
N TYR A 381 2.04 -7.96 18.29
CA TYR A 381 0.61 -7.63 18.30
C TYR A 381 0.37 -6.29 17.59
N ILE A 382 1.24 -5.29 17.75
CA ILE A 382 1.15 -4.03 17.01
C ILE A 382 1.25 -4.27 15.50
N ARG A 383 2.20 -5.10 15.06
CA ARG A 383 2.35 -5.48 13.64
C ARG A 383 1.09 -6.17 13.10
N ALA A 384 0.58 -7.14 13.85
CA ALA A 384 -0.65 -7.84 13.49
C ALA A 384 -1.88 -6.91 13.49
N TYR A 385 -2.01 -6.09 14.51
CA TYR A 385 -3.07 -5.10 14.63
C TYR A 385 -3.07 -4.12 13.46
N LYS A 386 -1.94 -3.48 13.17
CA LYS A 386 -1.80 -2.56 12.04
C LYS A 386 -2.26 -3.21 10.74
N HIS A 387 -1.88 -4.45 10.53
CA HIS A 387 -2.22 -5.17 9.31
C HIS A 387 -3.72 -5.46 9.22
N HIS A 388 -4.30 -6.05 10.27
CA HIS A 388 -5.71 -6.48 10.26
C HIS A 388 -6.67 -5.33 10.50
N TYR A 389 -6.35 -4.39 11.41
CA TYR A 389 -7.16 -3.23 11.70
C TYR A 389 -7.39 -2.35 10.47
N ALA A 390 -6.33 -2.05 9.74
CA ALA A 390 -6.41 -1.27 8.52
C ALA A 390 -7.37 -1.89 7.49
N PHE A 391 -7.68 -3.17 7.63
CA PHE A 391 -8.39 -3.93 6.63
C PHE A 391 -9.63 -4.67 7.16
N SER A 392 -9.84 -4.74 8.46
CA SER A 392 -11.05 -5.38 8.98
C SER A 392 -12.31 -4.58 8.64
N PRO A 393 -13.25 -5.12 7.89
CA PRO A 393 -14.48 -4.42 7.55
C PRO A 393 -15.30 -3.98 8.75
N LYS A 394 -15.29 -4.81 9.81
CA LYS A 394 -16.05 -4.56 11.05
C LYS A 394 -15.46 -3.46 11.90
N HIS A 395 -14.13 -3.32 11.91
CA HIS A 395 -13.41 -2.39 12.78
C HIS A 395 -12.71 -1.28 12.00
N SER A 396 -12.65 -1.39 10.66
CA SER A 396 -11.91 -0.45 9.83
C SER A 396 -12.66 0.85 9.67
N ILE A 397 -12.23 1.82 10.42
CA ILE A 397 -12.53 3.21 10.16
C ILE A 397 -12.00 3.64 8.79
N MET A 398 -10.89 3.04 8.36
CA MET A 398 -10.29 3.32 7.05
C MET A 398 -11.12 2.86 5.86
N MET A 399 -12.08 1.98 6.06
CA MET A 399 -12.95 1.68 4.92
C MET A 399 -13.61 2.93 4.39
N CYS A 400 -13.63 4.03 5.17
CA CYS A 400 -14.61 4.98 4.87
C CYS A 400 -14.48 6.34 5.49
N GLY A 401 -13.37 6.75 5.99
CA GLY A 401 -13.30 8.05 6.62
C GLY A 401 -14.29 8.12 7.77
N ASP A 402 -15.12 8.83 8.09
CA ASP A 402 -16.10 8.57 9.13
C ASP A 402 -16.63 7.13 8.95
N ALA A 403 -15.97 6.15 9.54
CA ALA A 403 -16.20 4.71 9.31
C ALA A 403 -17.62 4.28 9.65
N ALA A 404 -18.19 4.94 10.66
CA ALA A 404 -19.60 4.81 10.97
C ALA A 404 -20.46 5.21 9.77
N HIS A 405 -19.95 6.07 8.90
CA HIS A 405 -20.73 6.61 7.79
C HIS A 405 -20.80 5.65 6.59
N HIS A 406 -19.71 5.06 6.19
CA HIS A 406 -19.69 4.16 5.02
C HIS A 406 -20.18 2.76 5.29
N TRP A 407 -19.91 2.26 6.49
CA TRP A 407 -20.54 1.03 6.93
C TRP A 407 -22.07 1.18 6.98
N LYS A 408 -22.54 2.40 7.29
CA LYS A 408 -23.95 2.77 7.16
C LYS A 408 -24.38 2.97 5.71
N LEU A 409 -23.48 3.40 4.81
CA LEU A 409 -23.79 3.58 3.39
C LEU A 409 -23.84 2.24 2.64
N THR A 410 -22.98 1.29 2.99
CA THR A 410 -22.95 -0.03 2.37
C THR A 410 -23.93 -0.95 3.06
N ALA A 411 -25.09 -1.17 2.46
CA ALA A 411 -26.12 -2.05 3.03
C ALA A 411 -25.70 -3.53 3.07
N ALA A 412 -24.76 -3.96 2.20
CA ALA A 412 -24.21 -5.32 2.23
C ALA A 412 -22.79 -5.36 1.64
N SER A 413 -21.88 -5.99 2.38
CA SER A 413 -20.59 -6.45 1.85
C SER A 413 -20.60 -7.98 1.81
N ILE A 414 -20.60 -8.53 0.60
CA ILE A 414 -20.83 -9.95 0.32
C ILE A 414 -19.53 -10.56 -0.19
N VAL A 415 -19.12 -11.69 0.41
CA VAL A 415 -17.95 -12.45 -0.04
C VAL A 415 -18.42 -13.77 -0.63
N ALA A 416 -18.13 -13.97 -1.92
CA ALA A 416 -18.58 -15.11 -2.70
C ALA A 416 -17.43 -16.00 -3.12
N GLY A 417 -17.54 -17.30 -2.93
CA GLY A 417 -16.59 -18.31 -3.38
C GLY A 417 -16.26 -19.37 -2.35
N ASN A 418 -15.02 -19.85 -2.36
CA ASN A 418 -14.56 -20.84 -1.40
C ASN A 418 -14.28 -20.17 -0.03
N VAL A 419 -15.34 -19.97 0.74
CA VAL A 419 -15.30 -19.27 2.02
C VAL A 419 -15.88 -20.14 3.13
N VAL A 420 -15.33 -20.00 4.35
CA VAL A 420 -15.93 -20.56 5.55
C VAL A 420 -16.94 -19.55 6.11
N PRO A 421 -18.25 -19.86 6.09
CA PRO A 421 -19.28 -18.88 6.44
C PRO A 421 -19.14 -18.27 7.82
N GLY A 422 -18.66 -19.02 8.82
CA GLY A 422 -18.40 -18.53 10.16
C GLY A 422 -17.36 -17.40 10.16
N VAL A 423 -16.22 -17.65 9.51
CA VAL A 423 -15.12 -16.67 9.39
C VAL A 423 -15.60 -15.36 8.75
N ILE A 424 -16.42 -15.47 7.71
CA ILE A 424 -16.95 -14.28 7.01
C ILE A 424 -17.89 -13.49 7.93
N ARG A 425 -18.83 -14.18 8.62
CA ARG A 425 -19.80 -13.52 9.51
C ARG A 425 -19.14 -12.87 10.72
N GLU A 426 -18.12 -13.50 11.29
CA GLU A 426 -17.36 -12.95 12.42
C GLU A 426 -16.69 -11.61 12.08
N ASN A 427 -16.41 -11.38 10.80
CA ASN A 427 -15.87 -10.12 10.30
C ASN A 427 -16.94 -9.12 9.81
N GLY A 428 -18.22 -9.35 10.13
CA GLY A 428 -19.31 -8.46 9.77
C GLY A 428 -19.73 -8.52 8.30
N LEU A 429 -19.35 -9.60 7.58
CA LEU A 429 -19.60 -9.76 6.15
C LEU A 429 -20.66 -10.84 5.87
N ILE A 430 -21.22 -10.85 4.67
CA ILE A 430 -22.23 -11.82 4.24
C ILE A 430 -21.57 -12.89 3.36
N PRO A 431 -21.53 -14.16 3.77
CA PRO A 431 -21.01 -15.23 2.94
C PRO A 431 -22.01 -15.63 1.84
N ALA A 432 -21.50 -15.90 0.65
CA ALA A 432 -22.25 -16.50 -0.44
C ALA A 432 -21.45 -17.66 -1.07
N PRO A 433 -22.10 -18.78 -1.44
CA PRO A 433 -21.40 -19.93 -1.99
C PRO A 433 -20.83 -19.67 -3.39
N ASP A 434 -21.46 -18.76 -4.13
CA ASP A 434 -21.10 -18.41 -5.49
C ASP A 434 -21.56 -16.99 -5.84
N PHE A 435 -21.21 -16.54 -7.03
CA PHE A 435 -21.56 -15.21 -7.53
C PHE A 435 -23.08 -15.03 -7.70
N ASP A 436 -23.78 -16.03 -8.19
CA ASP A 436 -25.22 -15.92 -8.44
C ASP A 436 -26.01 -15.73 -7.14
N ALA A 437 -25.61 -16.43 -6.08
CA ALA A 437 -26.16 -16.24 -4.76
C ALA A 437 -25.83 -14.83 -4.21
N ALA A 438 -24.60 -14.37 -4.38
CA ALA A 438 -24.19 -13.03 -3.97
C ALA A 438 -24.96 -11.93 -4.71
N LEU A 439 -25.14 -12.07 -6.02
CA LEU A 439 -25.89 -11.11 -6.83
C LEU A 439 -27.37 -11.06 -6.40
N LYS A 440 -27.99 -12.21 -6.11
CA LYS A 440 -29.37 -12.27 -5.58
C LYS A 440 -29.49 -11.53 -4.23
N ILE A 441 -28.52 -11.68 -3.36
CA ILE A 441 -28.49 -10.96 -2.06
C ILE A 441 -28.37 -9.46 -2.33
N ALA A 442 -27.41 -9.04 -3.14
CA ALA A 442 -27.18 -7.63 -3.48
C ALA A 442 -28.41 -6.98 -4.10
N MET A 443 -29.02 -7.62 -5.09
CA MET A 443 -30.24 -7.14 -5.73
C MET A 443 -31.39 -6.95 -4.73
N ARG A 444 -31.54 -7.88 -3.77
CA ARG A 444 -32.59 -7.79 -2.73
C ARG A 444 -32.31 -6.62 -1.78
N VAL A 445 -31.06 -6.45 -1.36
CA VAL A 445 -30.65 -5.40 -0.42
C VAL A 445 -30.81 -4.01 -1.07
N VAL A 446 -30.31 -3.87 -2.28
CA VAL A 446 -30.42 -2.60 -3.05
C VAL A 446 -31.88 -2.26 -3.41
N GLY A 447 -32.72 -3.25 -3.65
CA GLY A 447 -34.15 -3.06 -3.88
C GLY A 447 -34.54 -2.34 -5.18
N LYS A 448 -33.59 -2.13 -6.10
CA LYS A 448 -33.82 -1.50 -7.41
C LYS A 448 -34.02 -2.54 -8.49
N LYS A 449 -34.90 -2.27 -9.44
CA LYS A 449 -35.14 -3.15 -10.59
C LYS A 449 -33.95 -3.20 -11.52
N ASP A 450 -33.35 -2.04 -11.80
CA ASP A 450 -32.23 -1.87 -12.72
C ASP A 450 -31.10 -1.08 -12.02
N PRO A 451 -30.35 -1.71 -11.09
CA PRO A 451 -29.28 -1.04 -10.38
C PRO A 451 -28.09 -0.76 -11.30
N LYS A 452 -27.44 0.39 -11.13
CA LYS A 452 -26.15 0.67 -11.79
C LYS A 452 -25.07 -0.25 -11.17
N MET A 453 -24.39 -1.02 -12.00
CA MET A 453 -23.36 -1.99 -11.58
C MET A 453 -22.00 -1.65 -12.15
N LEU A 454 -20.96 -1.74 -11.31
CA LEU A 454 -19.55 -1.69 -11.72
C LEU A 454 -18.92 -3.06 -11.49
N VAL A 455 -18.20 -3.55 -12.49
CA VAL A 455 -17.35 -4.75 -12.37
C VAL A 455 -15.89 -4.33 -12.53
N LEU A 456 -15.06 -4.72 -11.58
CA LEU A 456 -13.61 -4.51 -11.55
C LEU A 456 -12.92 -5.88 -11.65
N PRO A 457 -12.69 -6.40 -12.85
CA PRO A 457 -12.27 -7.79 -13.04
C PRO A 457 -10.88 -8.08 -12.46
N ARG A 458 -9.99 -7.11 -12.50
CA ARG A 458 -8.55 -7.25 -12.21
C ARG A 458 -8.03 -6.21 -11.23
N PHE A 459 -8.87 -5.73 -10.34
CA PHE A 459 -8.52 -4.64 -9.42
C PHE A 459 -7.23 -4.86 -8.62
N SER A 460 -6.90 -6.12 -8.30
CA SER A 460 -5.68 -6.45 -7.54
C SER A 460 -4.46 -6.75 -8.43
N ALA A 461 -4.64 -6.98 -9.74
CA ALA A 461 -3.59 -7.41 -10.67
C ALA A 461 -3.12 -6.30 -11.60
N ASP A 462 -4.04 -5.44 -12.04
CA ASP A 462 -3.73 -4.34 -12.95
C ASP A 462 -3.33 -3.08 -12.15
N PRO A 463 -2.79 -2.06 -12.80
CA PRO A 463 -2.73 -0.73 -12.22
C PRO A 463 -4.11 -0.35 -11.66
N ARG A 464 -4.15 0.05 -10.38
CA ARG A 464 -5.43 0.33 -9.71
C ARG A 464 -5.99 1.66 -10.18
N PRO A 465 -7.30 1.75 -10.49
CA PRO A 465 -7.92 3.04 -10.75
C PRO A 465 -8.08 3.84 -9.45
N VAL A 466 -7.95 5.15 -9.56
CA VAL A 466 -8.44 6.14 -8.61
C VAL A 466 -9.71 6.73 -9.21
N PHE A 467 -10.79 6.78 -8.45
CA PHE A 467 -12.09 7.18 -8.97
C PHE A 467 -12.37 8.67 -8.71
N SER A 468 -12.54 9.44 -9.77
CA SER A 468 -13.24 10.72 -9.76
C SER A 468 -14.73 10.42 -9.95
N VAL A 469 -15.52 10.52 -8.89
CA VAL A 469 -16.92 10.08 -8.90
C VAL A 469 -17.86 11.27 -9.10
N HIS A 470 -18.71 11.22 -10.14
CA HIS A 470 -19.76 12.21 -10.40
C HIS A 470 -21.17 11.63 -10.10
N GLU A 471 -22.22 12.46 -10.18
CA GLU A 471 -23.60 12.06 -9.95
C GLU A 471 -24.17 11.10 -11.00
#